data_b4f0d3cb31cf441d7d393cdb8d61ce1f
#
_entry.id   b4f0d3cb31cf441d7d393cdb8d61ce1f
#
_cell.length_a   1.000
_cell.length_b   1.000
_cell.length_c   1.000
_cell.angle_alpha   90.00
_cell.angle_beta   90.00
_cell.angle_gamma   90.00
#
_symmetry.space_group_name_H-M   'P 1'
#
loop_
_entity.id
_entity.type
_entity.pdbx_description
1 polymer ?
#
loop_
_entity_poly.entity_id
_entity_poly.type
_entity_poly.pdbx_seq_one_letter_code
_entity_poly.pdbx_strand_id
1 'polypeptide(L)'
;MMLKGITRLISRIHKLDPGRFLHMGTQASQSIAAHLDNQVPVESPRAISRTIENDPAKHGDQHEGQHYNISPQDLKTVFPHGLPPRFVMQVKTLSEACLMVRKPALELLHYLKNTNFAYPAVRYLLYGEKGTGKTLSLCHVIHFCAKQDWLILHIPDAHLWVKNCQDLLQSNYNKQRFDQPLEASTWLKNFKTTNERFLNQGITRVRNATDAVGIVLKELKRQSSLGIFHLLVAVDGINALWGRTTLKREDKSPIAPEELALIHNLRKMMKNDWHGGAIVSTLSQTGSLFKPRKAYLPQELLGKEGFDALDPFIPILVSNYNPKEFESCIQYYLENNWLQHEKAATEEGKKELLFLSNANPSLLERHCAYL
;
A
#
# COMPACT_ATOMS: atom_id res chain seq x y z
N MET A 1 8.62 -23.53 -33.81
CA MET A 1 7.63 -24.62 -34.00
C MET A 1 6.86 -24.91 -32.70
N MET A 2 6.56 -23.89 -31.86
CA MET A 2 5.87 -24.06 -30.57
C MET A 2 4.64 -23.13 -30.39
N LEU A 3 4.07 -22.59 -31.44
CA LEU A 3 2.91 -21.66 -31.37
C LEU A 3 1.62 -22.23 -31.99
N LYS A 4 1.61 -23.49 -32.42
CA LYS A 4 0.43 -24.15 -33.01
C LYS A 4 -0.36 -25.04 -32.04
N GLY A 5 0.07 -25.20 -30.79
CA GLY A 5 -0.58 -26.03 -29.77
C GLY A 5 -1.70 -25.35 -28.98
N ILE A 6 -1.62 -24.05 -28.81
CA ILE A 6 -2.52 -23.30 -27.92
C ILE A 6 -3.84 -22.93 -28.60
N THR A 7 -3.84 -22.78 -29.91
CA THR A 7 -5.07 -22.42 -30.69
C THR A 7 -6.05 -23.60 -30.84
N ARG A 8 -5.64 -24.83 -30.61
CA ARG A 8 -6.51 -26.00 -30.67
C ARG A 8 -7.26 -26.35 -29.38
N LEU A 9 -6.87 -25.77 -28.25
CA LEU A 9 -7.57 -25.99 -26.98
C LEU A 9 -8.77 -25.05 -26.82
N ILE A 10 -8.72 -23.84 -27.40
CA ILE A 10 -9.77 -22.82 -27.25
C ILE A 10 -10.98 -23.11 -28.16
N SER A 11 -10.82 -23.87 -29.25
CA SER A 11 -11.91 -24.21 -30.18
C SER A 11 -12.80 -25.37 -29.75
N ARG A 12 -12.49 -26.07 -28.64
CA ARG A 12 -13.29 -27.20 -28.13
C ARG A 12 -14.28 -26.85 -27.01
N ILE A 13 -14.28 -25.61 -26.51
CA ILE A 13 -15.14 -25.22 -25.40
C ILE A 13 -16.46 -24.57 -25.87
N HIS A 14 -16.63 -24.33 -27.17
CA HIS A 14 -17.82 -23.66 -27.73
C HIS A 14 -18.86 -24.59 -28.39
N LYS A 15 -18.92 -25.87 -28.01
CA LYS A 15 -20.01 -26.74 -28.45
C LYS A 15 -20.50 -27.62 -27.28
N LEU A 16 -21.28 -27.05 -26.39
CA LEU A 16 -22.23 -27.77 -25.55
C LEU A 16 -23.53 -26.99 -25.50
N ASP A 17 -24.54 -27.60 -26.08
CA ASP A 17 -25.91 -27.17 -26.30
C ASP A 17 -26.67 -27.07 -24.95
N PRO A 18 -27.47 -26.02 -24.65
CA PRO A 18 -28.29 -25.95 -23.46
C PRO A 18 -29.69 -26.50 -23.76
N GLY A 19 -29.94 -27.75 -23.42
CA GLY A 19 -31.29 -28.26 -23.53
C GLY A 19 -31.46 -29.74 -23.23
N ARG A 20 -31.64 -30.09 -21.96
CA ARG A 20 -32.43 -31.25 -21.51
C ARG A 20 -32.37 -31.40 -19.99
N PHE A 21 -33.29 -30.76 -19.31
CA PHE A 21 -33.73 -31.25 -18.01
C PHE A 21 -35.10 -31.87 -18.16
N LEU A 22 -35.16 -33.15 -17.96
CA LEU A 22 -36.42 -33.87 -17.76
C LEU A 22 -36.37 -34.67 -16.44
N HIS A 23 -37.43 -34.50 -15.69
CA HIS A 23 -37.86 -35.12 -14.45
C HIS A 23 -37.55 -36.62 -14.34
N MET A 24 -37.19 -37.03 -13.10
CA MET A 24 -37.58 -38.30 -12.45
C MET A 24 -37.25 -38.10 -10.97
N GLY A 25 -38.17 -38.10 -9.99
CA GLY A 25 -39.08 -39.21 -9.70
C GLY A 25 -38.70 -39.68 -8.31
N THR A 26 -39.46 -39.21 -7.29
CA THR A 26 -39.45 -39.59 -5.88
C THR A 26 -39.57 -41.12 -5.69
N GLN A 27 -38.70 -41.71 -4.87
CA GLN A 27 -39.04 -42.88 -4.06
C GLN A 27 -38.48 -42.74 -2.64
N ALA A 28 -39.39 -42.78 -1.71
CA ALA A 28 -39.15 -42.88 -0.28
C ALA A 28 -38.66 -44.29 0.07
N SER A 29 -37.67 -44.38 0.94
CA SER A 29 -37.41 -45.59 1.73
C SER A 29 -37.17 -45.19 3.16
N GLN A 30 -38.13 -45.59 3.99
CA GLN A 30 -38.01 -45.61 5.44
C GLN A 30 -36.99 -46.67 5.86
N SER A 31 -36.12 -46.39 6.80
CA SER A 31 -36.02 -47.03 8.10
C SER A 31 -34.66 -46.93 8.74
N ILE A 32 -34.70 -46.88 10.01
CA ILE A 32 -33.79 -47.21 11.10
C ILE A 32 -33.23 -46.02 11.81
N ALA A 33 -33.92 -45.67 12.88
CA ALA A 33 -33.41 -44.80 13.95
C ALA A 33 -32.26 -45.51 14.68
N ALA A 34 -31.07 -44.90 14.59
CA ALA A 34 -30.03 -45.09 15.57
C ALA A 34 -29.84 -43.74 16.28
N HIS A 35 -30.04 -43.73 17.59
CA HIS A 35 -29.73 -42.62 18.47
C HIS A 35 -28.26 -42.23 18.28
N LEU A 36 -28.02 -41.12 17.60
CA LEU A 36 -26.77 -40.39 17.63
C LEU A 36 -27.06 -39.07 18.36
N ASP A 37 -26.34 -38.89 19.46
CA ASP A 37 -26.28 -37.64 20.18
C ASP A 37 -26.15 -36.47 19.22
N ASN A 38 -27.21 -35.69 19.08
CA ASN A 38 -27.19 -34.38 18.43
C ASN A 38 -26.42 -33.39 19.31
N GLN A 39 -25.11 -33.48 19.30
CA GLN A 39 -24.32 -32.29 19.59
C GLN A 39 -24.47 -31.35 18.39
N VAL A 40 -25.38 -30.38 18.53
CA VAL A 40 -25.43 -29.22 17.63
C VAL A 40 -24.04 -28.62 17.66
N PRO A 41 -23.34 -28.52 16.50
CA PRO A 41 -22.05 -27.82 16.45
C PRO A 41 -22.31 -26.41 16.97
N VAL A 42 -21.71 -26.06 18.09
CA VAL A 42 -21.67 -24.68 18.56
C VAL A 42 -20.89 -23.91 17.49
N GLU A 43 -21.62 -23.24 16.58
CA GLU A 43 -21.00 -22.34 15.62
C GLU A 43 -20.17 -21.35 16.43
N SER A 44 -18.86 -21.38 16.23
CA SER A 44 -17.98 -20.35 16.79
C SER A 44 -18.49 -18.98 16.31
N PRO A 45 -18.57 -17.96 17.19
CA PRO A 45 -19.13 -16.67 16.82
C PRO A 45 -18.37 -16.14 15.59
N ARG A 46 -19.13 -15.82 14.53
CA ARG A 46 -18.55 -15.30 13.28
C ARG A 46 -17.74 -14.04 13.57
N ALA A 47 -16.52 -13.98 13.03
CA ALA A 47 -15.68 -12.80 13.18
C ALA A 47 -16.38 -11.59 12.54
N ILE A 48 -16.38 -10.44 13.23
CA ILE A 48 -16.89 -9.18 12.66
C ILE A 48 -15.87 -8.68 11.67
N SER A 49 -16.17 -8.81 10.38
CA SER A 49 -15.25 -8.45 9.29
C SER A 49 -15.22 -6.95 8.98
N ARG A 50 -16.27 -6.20 9.32
CA ARG A 50 -16.46 -4.80 8.96
C ARG A 50 -16.74 -3.92 10.17
N THR A 51 -16.29 -2.66 10.08
CA THR A 51 -16.73 -1.59 10.99
C THR A 51 -17.63 -0.60 10.26
N ILE A 52 -18.59 -0.02 11.00
CA ILE A 52 -19.41 1.09 10.53
C ILE A 52 -18.68 2.43 10.61
N GLU A 53 -17.59 2.48 11.39
CA GLU A 53 -16.77 3.71 11.52
C GLU A 53 -15.80 3.81 10.36
N ASN A 54 -16.07 4.74 9.44
CA ASN A 54 -15.24 4.99 8.26
C ASN A 54 -14.28 6.17 8.43
N ASP A 55 -14.36 6.88 9.56
CA ASP A 55 -13.43 7.95 9.88
C ASP A 55 -12.19 7.39 10.58
N PRO A 56 -11.01 7.38 9.94
CA PRO A 56 -9.80 6.86 10.55
C PRO A 56 -9.37 7.62 11.82
N ALA A 57 -9.86 8.84 12.04
CA ALA A 57 -9.57 9.59 13.26
C ALA A 57 -10.18 8.94 14.52
N LYS A 58 -11.26 8.18 14.34
CA LYS A 58 -11.97 7.49 15.43
C LYS A 58 -11.54 6.02 15.59
N HIS A 59 -10.63 5.53 14.73
CA HIS A 59 -10.13 4.18 14.87
C HIS A 59 -9.30 4.02 16.15
N GLY A 60 -9.54 2.91 16.84
CA GLY A 60 -8.84 2.48 18.04
C GLY A 60 -8.74 0.95 18.06
N ASP A 61 -8.23 0.38 19.15
CA ASP A 61 -7.97 -1.05 19.31
C ASP A 61 -9.21 -1.94 19.11
N GLN A 62 -10.41 -1.42 19.42
CA GLN A 62 -11.66 -2.15 19.19
C GLN A 62 -11.93 -2.42 17.70
N HIS A 63 -11.37 -1.62 16.80
CA HIS A 63 -11.53 -1.77 15.35
C HIS A 63 -10.44 -2.64 14.70
N GLU A 64 -9.44 -3.09 15.49
CA GLU A 64 -8.38 -3.94 14.98
C GLU A 64 -8.94 -5.20 14.28
N GLY A 65 -8.46 -5.47 13.07
CA GLY A 65 -8.90 -6.57 12.23
C GLY A 65 -10.14 -6.29 11.41
N GLN A 66 -10.88 -5.21 11.66
CA GLN A 66 -12.09 -4.86 10.90
C GLN A 66 -11.75 -4.03 9.65
N HIS A 67 -12.55 -4.18 8.59
CA HIS A 67 -12.43 -3.41 7.37
C HIS A 67 -13.33 -2.17 7.42
N TYR A 68 -12.78 -1.01 7.12
CA TYR A 68 -13.51 0.23 6.94
C TYR A 68 -13.51 0.65 5.46
N ASN A 69 -14.54 1.35 5.02
CA ASN A 69 -14.69 1.75 3.63
C ASN A 69 -14.11 3.15 3.40
N ILE A 70 -13.29 3.29 2.34
CA ILE A 70 -12.81 4.59 1.85
C ILE A 70 -13.79 5.08 0.79
N SER A 71 -14.35 6.28 0.98
CA SER A 71 -15.32 6.83 0.04
C SER A 71 -14.73 7.00 -1.36
N PRO A 72 -15.53 6.89 -2.45
CA PRO A 72 -15.07 7.16 -3.81
C PRO A 72 -14.49 8.56 -4.00
N GLN A 73 -14.96 9.53 -3.21
CA GLN A 73 -14.44 10.89 -3.20
C GLN A 73 -13.04 10.93 -2.58
N ASP A 74 -12.85 10.29 -1.40
CA ASP A 74 -11.53 10.22 -0.76
C ASP A 74 -10.53 9.47 -1.63
N LEU A 75 -10.93 8.41 -2.34
CA LEU A 75 -10.07 7.72 -3.30
C LEU A 75 -9.52 8.66 -4.38
N LYS A 76 -10.35 9.55 -4.90
CA LYS A 76 -9.96 10.51 -5.95
C LYS A 76 -9.11 11.65 -5.41
N THR A 77 -9.42 12.16 -4.22
CA THR A 77 -8.77 13.35 -3.67
C THR A 77 -7.53 13.01 -2.86
N VAL A 78 -7.57 11.97 -2.02
CA VAL A 78 -6.45 11.59 -1.14
C VAL A 78 -5.42 10.73 -1.87
N PHE A 79 -5.88 9.88 -2.79
CA PHE A 79 -5.02 8.94 -3.53
C PHE A 79 -5.04 9.13 -5.05
N PRO A 80 -4.77 10.35 -5.57
CA PRO A 80 -4.79 10.61 -7.03
C PRO A 80 -3.71 9.85 -7.79
N HIS A 81 -2.64 9.40 -7.11
CA HIS A 81 -1.63 8.48 -7.66
C HIS A 81 -2.14 7.05 -7.87
N GLY A 82 -3.32 6.73 -7.31
CA GLY A 82 -3.84 5.39 -7.21
C GLY A 82 -3.33 4.63 -5.99
N LEU A 83 -3.94 3.48 -5.77
CA LEU A 83 -3.58 2.51 -4.73
C LEU A 83 -2.73 1.39 -5.34
N PRO A 84 -2.12 0.49 -4.54
CA PRO A 84 -1.37 -0.65 -5.06
C PRO A 84 -2.16 -1.43 -6.12
N PRO A 85 -1.56 -1.83 -7.26
CA PRO A 85 -2.31 -2.38 -8.40
C PRO A 85 -3.22 -3.58 -8.07
N ARG A 86 -2.76 -4.49 -7.20
CA ARG A 86 -3.59 -5.62 -6.78
C ARG A 86 -4.79 -5.19 -5.94
N PHE A 87 -4.60 -4.22 -5.06
CA PHE A 87 -5.71 -3.67 -4.28
C PHE A 87 -6.72 -2.94 -5.19
N VAL A 88 -6.25 -2.24 -6.22
CA VAL A 88 -7.13 -1.64 -7.24
C VAL A 88 -7.94 -2.70 -7.97
N MET A 89 -7.35 -3.86 -8.28
CA MET A 89 -8.11 -4.98 -8.88
C MET A 89 -9.19 -5.48 -7.92
N GLN A 90 -8.86 -5.70 -6.65
CA GLN A 90 -9.83 -6.09 -5.62
C GLN A 90 -10.96 -5.07 -5.50
N VAL A 91 -10.64 -3.77 -5.42
CA VAL A 91 -11.63 -2.68 -5.38
C VAL A 91 -12.57 -2.71 -6.59
N LYS A 92 -12.04 -2.95 -7.79
CA LYS A 92 -12.87 -3.07 -9.01
C LYS A 92 -13.79 -4.28 -8.98
N THR A 93 -13.29 -5.42 -8.49
CA THR A 93 -14.06 -6.67 -8.44
C THR A 93 -15.17 -6.60 -7.37
N LEU A 94 -14.84 -6.08 -6.20
CA LEU A 94 -15.78 -5.98 -5.08
C LEU A 94 -16.65 -4.71 -5.11
N SER A 95 -16.34 -3.76 -6.03
CA SER A 95 -17.01 -2.45 -6.15
C SER A 95 -16.95 -1.60 -4.87
N GLU A 96 -16.00 -1.89 -3.99
CA GLU A 96 -15.77 -1.16 -2.73
C GLU A 96 -14.28 -1.09 -2.40
N ALA A 97 -13.87 -0.04 -1.69
CA ALA A 97 -12.49 0.16 -1.24
C ALA A 97 -12.40 -0.01 0.27
N CYS A 98 -12.39 -1.25 0.73
CA CYS A 98 -12.30 -1.56 2.15
C CYS A 98 -10.87 -1.87 2.57
N LEU A 99 -10.37 -1.13 3.56
CA LEU A 99 -9.05 -1.27 4.13
C LEU A 99 -9.13 -1.81 5.55
N MET A 100 -8.34 -2.85 5.85
CA MET A 100 -8.32 -3.40 7.20
C MET A 100 -7.59 -2.47 8.16
N VAL A 101 -8.19 -2.23 9.31
CA VAL A 101 -7.57 -1.52 10.43
C VAL A 101 -6.58 -2.47 11.10
N ARG A 102 -5.30 -2.13 11.06
CA ARG A 102 -4.24 -2.98 11.57
C ARG A 102 -3.46 -2.32 12.71
N LYS A 103 -2.96 -3.13 13.64
CA LYS A 103 -2.20 -2.66 14.78
C LYS A 103 -1.05 -1.70 14.44
N PRO A 104 -0.18 -1.96 13.41
CA PRO A 104 0.89 -1.01 13.05
C PRO A 104 0.38 0.36 12.62
N ALA A 105 -0.78 0.43 11.96
CA ALA A 105 -1.40 1.70 11.60
C ALA A 105 -1.98 2.39 12.84
N LEU A 106 -2.67 1.67 13.73
CA LEU A 106 -3.20 2.22 14.98
C LEU A 106 -2.09 2.78 15.88
N GLU A 107 -0.96 2.09 15.97
CA GLU A 107 0.22 2.55 16.69
C GLU A 107 0.72 3.89 16.13
N LEU A 108 0.81 4.03 14.80
CA LEU A 108 1.15 5.29 14.15
C LEU A 108 0.14 6.39 14.42
N LEU A 109 -1.16 6.09 14.32
CA LEU A 109 -2.21 7.05 14.63
C LEU A 109 -2.10 7.54 16.09
N HIS A 110 -1.81 6.62 17.02
CA HIS A 110 -1.59 6.96 18.42
C HIS A 110 -0.40 7.92 18.58
N TYR A 111 0.75 7.64 17.95
CA TYR A 111 1.91 8.52 17.99
C TYR A 111 1.59 9.89 17.41
N LEU A 112 0.95 9.95 16.23
CA LEU A 112 0.62 11.21 15.58
C LEU A 112 -0.36 12.07 16.40
N LYS A 113 -1.35 11.45 17.07
CA LYS A 113 -2.29 12.16 17.96
C LYS A 113 -1.61 12.76 19.20
N ASN A 114 -0.53 12.13 19.67
CA ASN A 114 0.16 12.53 20.91
C ASN A 114 1.50 13.26 20.66
N THR A 115 1.88 13.48 19.41
CA THR A 115 3.15 14.13 19.05
C THR A 115 3.05 15.65 19.35
N ASN A 116 4.07 16.18 20.01
CA ASN A 116 4.25 17.61 20.12
C ASN A 116 4.99 18.16 18.90
N PHE A 117 4.27 18.82 18.02
CA PHE A 117 4.78 19.34 16.75
C PHE A 117 5.67 20.59 16.87
N ALA A 118 5.90 21.11 18.08
CA ALA A 118 6.91 22.15 18.33
C ALA A 118 8.35 21.61 18.25
N TYR A 119 8.53 20.28 18.33
CA TYR A 119 9.82 19.61 18.16
C TYR A 119 10.08 19.22 16.69
N PRO A 120 11.35 18.90 16.34
CA PRO A 120 11.68 18.44 14.99
C PRO A 120 10.83 17.25 14.54
N ALA A 121 10.52 17.21 13.25
CA ALA A 121 9.66 16.20 12.66
C ALA A 121 10.16 14.77 12.97
N VAL A 122 9.30 13.98 13.61
CA VAL A 122 9.61 12.59 13.95
C VAL A 122 9.56 11.72 12.68
N ARG A 123 10.50 10.79 12.57
CA ARG A 123 10.60 9.84 11.46
C ARG A 123 10.12 8.47 11.91
N TYR A 124 9.08 7.96 11.27
CA TYR A 124 8.53 6.62 11.48
C TYR A 124 8.85 5.74 10.27
N LEU A 125 9.32 4.52 10.52
CA LEU A 125 9.75 3.60 9.48
C LEU A 125 9.01 2.26 9.58
N LEU A 126 8.06 2.05 8.67
CA LEU A 126 7.35 0.78 8.52
C LEU A 126 8.24 -0.24 7.82
N TYR A 127 8.54 -1.35 8.49
CA TYR A 127 9.38 -2.43 7.96
C TYR A 127 8.72 -3.79 8.19
N GLY A 128 9.23 -4.83 7.54
CA GLY A 128 8.70 -6.19 7.64
C GLY A 128 8.82 -6.93 6.32
N GLU A 129 8.44 -8.19 6.31
CA GLU A 129 8.51 -9.05 5.14
C GLU A 129 7.69 -8.53 3.94
N LYS A 130 7.96 -9.11 2.77
CA LYS A 130 7.20 -8.78 1.56
C LYS A 130 5.75 -9.24 1.70
N GLY A 131 4.80 -8.39 1.33
CA GLY A 131 3.39 -8.74 1.30
C GLY A 131 2.64 -8.57 2.62
N THR A 132 3.29 -8.08 3.69
CA THR A 132 2.68 -7.89 5.01
C THR A 132 1.73 -6.70 5.12
N GLY A 133 1.59 -5.87 4.08
CA GLY A 133 0.64 -4.76 4.06
C GLY A 133 1.23 -3.39 4.49
N LYS A 134 2.55 -3.19 4.43
CA LYS A 134 3.20 -1.91 4.76
C LYS A 134 2.60 -0.71 4.03
N THR A 135 2.45 -0.81 2.71
CA THR A 135 1.85 0.24 1.87
C THR A 135 0.41 0.54 2.27
N LEU A 136 -0.40 -0.48 2.59
CA LEU A 136 -1.79 -0.28 3.01
C LEU A 136 -1.86 0.35 4.41
N SER A 137 -0.95 0.00 5.31
CA SER A 137 -0.81 0.68 6.61
C SER A 137 -0.43 2.16 6.43
N LEU A 138 0.47 2.46 5.48
CA LEU A 138 0.79 3.85 5.12
C LEU A 138 -0.43 4.58 4.55
N CYS A 139 -1.24 3.92 3.68
CA CYS A 139 -2.47 4.50 3.15
C CYS A 139 -3.49 4.83 4.26
N HIS A 140 -3.60 3.99 5.30
CA HIS A 140 -4.46 4.28 6.45
C HIS A 140 -4.02 5.56 7.18
N VAL A 141 -2.71 5.72 7.40
CA VAL A 141 -2.15 6.94 8.01
C VAL A 141 -2.35 8.18 7.13
N ILE A 142 -2.17 8.06 5.82
CA ILE A 142 -2.43 9.14 4.87
C ILE A 142 -3.91 9.55 4.93
N HIS A 143 -4.83 8.58 4.94
CA HIS A 143 -6.26 8.86 5.05
C HIS A 143 -6.61 9.56 6.37
N PHE A 144 -6.02 9.10 7.49
CA PHE A 144 -6.15 9.77 8.78
C PHE A 144 -5.71 11.23 8.73
N CYS A 145 -4.50 11.50 8.25
CA CYS A 145 -3.98 12.86 8.17
C CYS A 145 -4.82 13.75 7.23
N ALA A 146 -5.35 13.18 6.13
CA ALA A 146 -6.26 13.91 5.23
C ALA A 146 -7.56 14.31 5.93
N LYS A 147 -8.12 13.46 6.78
CA LYS A 147 -9.33 13.77 7.58
C LYS A 147 -9.04 14.75 8.73
N GLN A 148 -7.78 14.91 9.13
CA GLN A 148 -7.34 15.86 10.16
C GLN A 148 -6.80 17.17 9.56
N ASP A 149 -7.11 17.47 8.30
CA ASP A 149 -6.71 18.69 7.60
C ASP A 149 -5.19 18.91 7.54
N TRP A 150 -4.41 17.83 7.48
CA TRP A 150 -2.98 17.93 7.22
C TRP A 150 -2.71 18.14 5.73
N LEU A 151 -1.63 18.86 5.43
CA LEU A 151 -1.07 18.88 4.08
C LEU A 151 -0.28 17.60 3.86
N ILE A 152 -0.50 16.93 2.72
CA ILE A 152 0.06 15.62 2.45
C ILE A 152 1.06 15.68 1.29
N LEU A 153 2.30 15.32 1.58
CA LEU A 153 3.33 15.03 0.60
C LEU A 153 3.42 13.51 0.47
N HIS A 154 2.83 12.94 -0.58
CA HIS A 154 2.81 11.50 -0.82
C HIS A 154 3.68 11.12 -2.01
N ILE A 155 4.61 10.19 -1.79
CA ILE A 155 5.39 9.49 -2.83
C ILE A 155 4.96 8.01 -2.81
N PRO A 156 4.10 7.57 -3.74
CA PRO A 156 3.48 6.25 -3.70
C PRO A 156 4.43 5.10 -4.00
N ASP A 157 5.53 5.36 -4.71
CA ASP A 157 6.63 4.42 -4.94
C ASP A 157 7.91 5.19 -5.35
N ALA A 158 8.83 5.33 -4.41
CA ALA A 158 10.10 6.00 -4.67
C ALA A 158 11.01 5.25 -5.66
N HIS A 159 10.77 3.93 -5.84
CA HIS A 159 11.54 3.14 -6.82
C HIS A 159 11.26 3.55 -8.26
N LEU A 160 10.07 4.06 -8.57
CA LEU A 160 9.75 4.54 -9.92
C LEU A 160 10.66 5.68 -10.35
N TRP A 161 11.07 6.53 -9.43
CA TRP A 161 11.96 7.65 -9.71
C TRP A 161 13.41 7.23 -10.01
N VAL A 162 13.83 6.03 -9.61
CA VAL A 162 15.19 5.53 -9.81
C VAL A 162 15.29 4.42 -10.86
N LYS A 163 14.14 3.91 -11.35
CA LYS A 163 14.11 2.77 -12.28
C LYS A 163 13.53 3.07 -13.65
N ASN A 164 12.42 3.78 -13.70
CA ASN A 164 11.59 3.90 -14.91
C ASN A 164 11.44 5.35 -15.36
N CYS A 165 12.45 6.17 -15.16
CA CYS A 165 12.43 7.52 -15.67
C CYS A 165 12.51 7.50 -17.21
N GLN A 166 11.53 8.12 -17.86
CA GLN A 166 11.44 8.13 -19.32
C GLN A 166 12.35 9.22 -19.93
N ASP A 167 12.35 10.41 -19.33
CA ASP A 167 13.11 11.56 -19.81
C ASP A 167 14.10 12.01 -18.72
N LEU A 168 15.38 11.90 -19.05
CA LEU A 168 16.46 12.44 -18.24
C LEU A 168 17.11 13.60 -18.99
N LEU A 169 17.06 14.78 -18.37
CA LEU A 169 17.70 15.97 -18.92
C LEU A 169 18.80 16.42 -17.97
N GLN A 170 19.95 16.81 -18.53
CA GLN A 170 20.96 17.45 -17.70
C GLN A 170 20.39 18.75 -17.13
N SER A 171 20.49 18.95 -15.81
CA SER A 171 19.92 20.12 -15.15
C SER A 171 20.63 21.40 -15.60
N ASN A 172 19.84 22.40 -15.95
CA ASN A 172 20.36 23.73 -16.27
C ASN A 172 20.91 24.45 -15.05
N TYR A 173 20.38 24.13 -13.87
CA TYR A 173 20.80 24.76 -12.62
C TYR A 173 22.06 24.15 -12.03
N ASN A 174 22.21 22.82 -12.11
CA ASN A 174 23.40 22.11 -11.64
C ASN A 174 23.78 20.99 -12.62
N LYS A 175 24.86 21.23 -13.40
CA LYS A 175 25.33 20.29 -14.41
C LYS A 175 25.74 18.90 -13.90
N GLN A 176 25.88 18.73 -12.59
CA GLN A 176 26.14 17.41 -11.97
C GLN A 176 24.86 16.62 -11.70
N ARG A 177 23.69 17.17 -12.05
CA ARG A 177 22.40 16.54 -11.79
C ARG A 177 21.59 16.33 -13.05
N PHE A 178 20.63 15.41 -12.93
CA PHE A 178 19.67 15.10 -13.96
C PHE A 178 18.26 15.46 -13.48
N ASP A 179 17.55 16.23 -14.30
CA ASP A 179 16.16 16.57 -14.12
C ASP A 179 15.26 15.48 -14.70
N GLN A 180 14.12 15.25 -14.04
CA GLN A 180 13.12 14.24 -14.37
C GLN A 180 11.77 14.94 -14.59
N PRO A 181 11.57 15.62 -15.73
CA PRO A 181 10.45 16.55 -15.91
C PRO A 181 9.09 15.87 -15.93
N LEU A 182 8.97 14.66 -16.48
CA LEU A 182 7.70 13.94 -16.56
C LEU A 182 7.26 13.44 -15.17
N GLU A 183 8.17 12.82 -14.41
CA GLU A 183 7.91 12.35 -13.05
C GLU A 183 7.59 13.52 -12.13
N ALA A 184 8.33 14.62 -12.24
CA ALA A 184 8.08 15.84 -11.48
C ALA A 184 6.72 16.45 -11.79
N SER A 185 6.35 16.56 -13.07
CA SER A 185 5.08 17.12 -13.51
C SER A 185 3.89 16.26 -13.03
N THR A 186 4.02 14.94 -13.17
CA THR A 186 3.00 13.99 -12.70
C THR A 186 2.81 14.09 -11.19
N TRP A 187 3.92 14.13 -10.45
CA TRP A 187 3.86 14.27 -9.00
C TRP A 187 3.22 15.60 -8.59
N LEU A 188 3.61 16.73 -9.20
CA LEU A 188 3.05 18.04 -8.90
C LEU A 188 1.55 18.13 -9.17
N LYS A 189 1.08 17.51 -10.26
CA LYS A 189 -0.36 17.42 -10.58
C LYS A 189 -1.11 16.69 -9.46
N ASN A 190 -0.62 15.54 -9.05
CA ASN A 190 -1.24 14.72 -8.02
C ASN A 190 -1.15 15.39 -6.64
N PHE A 191 -0.01 16.00 -6.32
CA PHE A 191 0.17 16.80 -5.11
C PHE A 191 -0.84 17.95 -5.02
N LYS A 192 -1.08 18.66 -6.14
CA LYS A 192 -2.11 19.68 -6.20
C LYS A 192 -3.50 19.10 -5.94
N THR A 193 -3.85 17.98 -6.55
CA THR A 193 -5.17 17.35 -6.36
C THR A 193 -5.40 16.95 -4.90
N THR A 194 -4.40 16.33 -4.24
CA THR A 194 -4.50 15.94 -2.82
C THR A 194 -4.66 17.14 -1.89
N ASN A 195 -4.02 18.27 -2.23
CA ASN A 195 -3.94 19.44 -1.36
C ASN A 195 -4.67 20.67 -1.94
N GLU A 196 -5.68 20.47 -2.79
CA GLU A 196 -6.36 21.54 -3.52
C GLU A 196 -6.84 22.66 -2.59
N ARG A 197 -7.34 22.33 -1.41
CA ARG A 197 -7.80 23.29 -0.39
C ARG A 197 -6.71 24.21 0.17
N PHE A 198 -5.42 23.84 0.02
CA PHE A 198 -4.27 24.63 0.47
C PHE A 198 -3.58 25.40 -0.66
N LEU A 199 -3.90 25.11 -1.93
CA LEU A 199 -3.13 25.56 -3.09
C LEU A 199 -4.00 26.34 -4.07
N ASN A 200 -3.73 27.65 -4.20
CA ASN A 200 -4.52 28.55 -5.07
C ASN A 200 -4.04 28.61 -6.53
N GLN A 201 -2.83 28.14 -6.86
CA GLN A 201 -2.25 28.25 -8.21
C GLN A 201 -1.61 26.95 -8.69
N GLY A 202 -1.71 26.67 -9.99
CA GLY A 202 -1.15 25.50 -10.64
C GLY A 202 0.22 25.78 -11.29
N ILE A 203 1.05 24.76 -11.37
CA ILE A 203 2.30 24.79 -12.12
C ILE A 203 2.00 24.44 -13.57
N THR A 204 2.32 25.34 -14.50
CA THR A 204 1.89 25.24 -15.90
C THR A 204 2.97 24.80 -16.90
N ARG A 205 4.25 24.74 -16.51
CA ARG A 205 5.35 24.44 -17.43
C ARG A 205 6.11 23.17 -17.05
N VAL A 206 6.06 22.15 -17.90
CA VAL A 206 6.69 20.84 -17.69
C VAL A 206 8.23 20.93 -17.63
N ARG A 207 8.85 21.78 -18.43
CA ARG A 207 10.34 21.90 -18.49
C ARG A 207 10.98 22.28 -17.14
N ASN A 208 10.29 23.06 -16.34
CA ASN A 208 10.79 23.53 -15.03
C ASN A 208 10.16 22.76 -13.87
N ALA A 209 9.52 21.62 -14.14
CA ALA A 209 8.78 20.88 -13.12
C ALA A 209 9.71 20.37 -12.00
N THR A 210 10.91 19.91 -12.34
CA THR A 210 11.87 19.39 -11.36
C THR A 210 12.34 20.49 -10.40
N ASP A 211 12.65 21.67 -10.91
CA ASP A 211 13.03 22.82 -10.08
C ASP A 211 11.85 23.27 -9.20
N ALA A 212 10.65 23.29 -9.79
CA ALA A 212 9.42 23.60 -9.06
C ALA A 212 9.18 22.66 -7.88
N VAL A 213 9.43 21.34 -8.03
CA VAL A 213 9.39 20.39 -6.90
C VAL A 213 10.35 20.83 -5.80
N GLY A 214 11.60 21.17 -6.14
CA GLY A 214 12.57 21.63 -5.16
C GLY A 214 12.12 22.87 -4.37
N ILE A 215 11.51 23.83 -5.05
CA ILE A 215 10.96 25.07 -4.44
C ILE A 215 9.77 24.70 -3.54
N VAL A 216 8.84 23.89 -4.01
CA VAL A 216 7.67 23.44 -3.24
C VAL A 216 8.11 22.74 -1.97
N LEU A 217 9.03 21.77 -2.04
CA LEU A 217 9.51 21.03 -0.85
C LEU A 217 10.16 21.97 0.18
N LYS A 218 10.96 22.94 -0.27
CA LYS A 218 11.57 23.94 0.62
C LYS A 218 10.52 24.82 1.29
N GLU A 219 9.53 25.26 0.53
CA GLU A 219 8.46 26.12 1.04
C GLU A 219 7.55 25.37 2.02
N LEU A 220 7.24 24.09 1.77
CA LEU A 220 6.49 23.25 2.69
C LEU A 220 7.15 23.14 4.06
N LYS A 221 8.46 22.92 4.10
CA LYS A 221 9.23 22.91 5.35
C LYS A 221 9.09 24.24 6.10
N ARG A 222 9.27 25.35 5.36
CA ARG A 222 9.19 26.69 5.94
C ARG A 222 7.80 26.97 6.53
N GLN A 223 6.75 26.70 5.78
CA GLN A 223 5.36 27.00 6.19
C GLN A 223 4.92 26.10 7.35
N SER A 224 5.28 24.80 7.31
CA SER A 224 5.01 23.88 8.41
C SER A 224 5.71 24.31 9.70
N SER A 225 6.99 24.72 9.60
CA SER A 225 7.75 25.22 10.76
C SER A 225 7.21 26.55 11.32
N LEU A 226 6.49 27.33 10.52
CA LEU A 226 5.76 28.51 10.95
C LEU A 226 4.38 28.20 11.57
N GLY A 227 3.99 26.92 11.60
CA GLY A 227 2.72 26.48 12.19
C GLY A 227 1.48 26.79 11.35
N ILE A 228 1.64 27.05 10.03
CA ILE A 228 0.51 27.39 9.15
C ILE A 228 -0.36 26.15 8.89
N PHE A 229 0.25 24.96 8.80
CA PHE A 229 -0.41 23.67 8.66
C PHE A 229 0.48 22.55 9.22
N HIS A 230 -0.14 21.43 9.55
CA HIS A 230 0.60 20.20 9.80
C HIS A 230 0.94 19.49 8.48
N LEU A 231 2.18 18.98 8.37
CA LEU A 231 2.68 18.35 7.17
C LEU A 231 2.96 16.86 7.41
N LEU A 232 2.30 16.00 6.64
CA LEU A 232 2.68 14.58 6.52
C LEU A 232 3.59 14.40 5.31
N VAL A 233 4.77 13.83 5.52
CA VAL A 233 5.64 13.33 4.44
C VAL A 233 5.54 11.80 4.41
N ALA A 234 4.82 11.25 3.44
CA ALA A 234 4.56 9.83 3.27
C ALA A 234 5.33 9.28 2.07
N VAL A 235 6.27 8.35 2.30
CA VAL A 235 7.13 7.80 1.23
C VAL A 235 7.08 6.28 1.25
N ASP A 236 6.54 5.67 0.20
CA ASP A 236 6.62 4.22 0.02
C ASP A 236 7.94 3.83 -0.69
N GLY A 237 8.65 2.85 -0.12
CA GLY A 237 9.92 2.37 -0.67
C GLY A 237 11.09 3.32 -0.47
N ILE A 238 11.21 3.97 0.68
CA ILE A 238 12.22 4.99 0.97
C ILE A 238 13.67 4.52 0.73
N ASN A 239 13.94 3.23 0.85
CA ASN A 239 15.27 2.67 0.58
C ASN A 239 15.75 2.87 -0.87
N ALA A 240 14.85 3.21 -1.80
CA ALA A 240 15.22 3.61 -3.15
C ALA A 240 16.11 4.86 -3.20
N LEU A 241 16.00 5.74 -2.21
CA LEU A 241 16.76 7.00 -2.17
C LEU A 241 18.27 6.77 -2.02
N TRP A 242 18.68 5.66 -1.40
CA TRP A 242 20.08 5.29 -1.15
C TRP A 242 20.52 4.00 -1.86
N GLY A 243 19.61 3.42 -2.66
CA GLY A 243 19.90 2.23 -3.44
C GLY A 243 20.66 2.51 -4.73
N ARG A 244 20.69 1.54 -5.63
CA ARG A 244 21.21 1.72 -6.99
C ARG A 244 20.08 2.05 -7.94
N THR A 245 20.38 2.90 -8.93
CA THR A 245 19.44 3.16 -10.03
C THR A 245 19.64 2.17 -11.17
N THR A 246 18.67 2.04 -12.04
CA THR A 246 18.82 1.34 -13.34
C THR A 246 19.11 2.32 -14.47
N LEU A 247 19.15 3.62 -14.16
CA LEU A 247 19.33 4.69 -15.11
C LEU A 247 20.82 4.81 -15.50
N LYS A 248 21.06 5.09 -16.75
CA LYS A 248 22.41 5.19 -17.33
C LYS A 248 22.55 6.50 -18.09
N ARG A 249 23.78 7.02 -18.09
CA ARG A 249 24.16 8.13 -18.97
C ARG A 249 24.33 7.64 -20.42
N GLU A 250 24.60 8.56 -21.34
CA GLU A 250 24.87 8.26 -22.75
C GLU A 250 26.08 7.32 -22.91
N ASP A 251 27.09 7.46 -22.07
CA ASP A 251 28.31 6.61 -22.02
C ASP A 251 28.06 5.24 -21.36
N LYS A 252 26.78 4.91 -21.04
CA LYS A 252 26.32 3.70 -20.34
C LYS A 252 26.78 3.57 -18.87
N SER A 253 27.44 4.57 -18.31
CA SER A 253 27.79 4.59 -16.89
C SER A 253 26.50 4.72 -16.04
N PRO A 254 26.44 4.09 -14.85
CA PRO A 254 25.27 4.20 -13.98
C PRO A 254 25.15 5.60 -13.39
N ILE A 255 23.93 6.09 -13.25
CA ILE A 255 23.62 7.34 -12.55
C ILE A 255 23.37 7.00 -11.08
N ALA A 256 24.02 7.72 -10.17
CA ALA A 256 23.77 7.55 -8.74
C ALA A 256 22.46 8.27 -8.33
N PRO A 257 21.74 7.78 -7.29
CA PRO A 257 20.49 8.40 -6.86
C PRO A 257 20.62 9.88 -6.50
N GLU A 258 21.73 10.29 -5.89
CA GLU A 258 21.99 11.68 -5.51
C GLU A 258 22.16 12.64 -6.68
N GLU A 259 22.44 12.10 -7.87
CA GLU A 259 22.55 12.89 -9.12
C GLU A 259 21.16 13.17 -9.72
N LEU A 260 20.12 12.47 -9.27
CA LEU A 260 18.74 12.74 -9.66
C LEU A 260 18.19 13.90 -8.83
N ALA A 261 17.76 14.98 -9.48
CA ALA A 261 17.32 16.19 -8.80
C ALA A 261 16.11 15.98 -7.89
N LEU A 262 15.15 15.12 -8.30
CA LEU A 262 14.01 14.76 -7.44
C LEU A 262 14.45 14.01 -6.20
N ILE A 263 15.32 13.03 -6.33
CA ILE A 263 15.85 12.24 -5.20
C ILE A 263 16.66 13.15 -4.26
N HIS A 264 17.50 13.99 -4.79
CA HIS A 264 18.27 14.94 -3.99
C HIS A 264 17.37 15.86 -3.15
N ASN A 265 16.31 16.40 -3.74
CA ASN A 265 15.35 17.25 -3.05
C ASN A 265 14.55 16.47 -2.01
N LEU A 266 14.15 15.23 -2.32
CA LEU A 266 13.44 14.38 -1.37
C LEU A 266 14.33 13.95 -0.19
N ARG A 267 15.61 13.62 -0.41
CA ARG A 267 16.57 13.37 0.68
C ARG A 267 16.68 14.55 1.64
N LYS A 268 16.62 15.80 1.13
CA LYS A 268 16.57 16.99 1.99
C LYS A 268 15.29 17.07 2.80
N MET A 269 14.17 16.60 2.24
CA MET A 269 12.89 16.58 2.95
C MET A 269 12.87 15.57 4.09
N MET A 270 13.66 14.48 3.97
CA MET A 270 13.77 13.44 5.01
C MET A 270 14.56 13.88 6.25
N LYS A 271 15.25 15.00 6.22
CA LYS A 271 15.95 15.53 7.40
C LYS A 271 14.93 16.02 8.44
N ASN A 272 15.26 15.86 9.71
CA ASN A 272 14.46 16.36 10.84
C ASN A 272 14.86 17.79 11.24
N ASP A 273 15.17 18.64 10.28
CA ASP A 273 15.54 20.03 10.45
C ASP A 273 14.36 21.01 10.28
N TRP A 274 13.15 20.52 10.48
CA TRP A 274 11.91 21.27 10.38
C TRP A 274 10.87 20.77 11.41
N HIS A 275 9.83 21.58 11.66
CA HIS A 275 8.80 21.36 12.69
C HIS A 275 7.39 21.36 12.07
N GLY A 276 6.39 21.01 12.87
CA GLY A 276 5.00 21.10 12.44
C GLY A 276 4.48 19.88 11.68
N GLY A 277 5.22 18.76 11.66
CA GLY A 277 4.76 17.57 10.94
C GLY A 277 5.47 16.29 11.31
N ALA A 278 5.27 15.27 10.49
CA ALA A 278 5.85 13.95 10.66
C ALA A 278 6.27 13.32 9.32
N ILE A 279 7.25 12.43 9.36
CA ILE A 279 7.71 11.66 8.23
C ILE A 279 7.34 10.19 8.48
N VAL A 280 6.52 9.61 7.61
CA VAL A 280 6.14 8.19 7.66
C VAL A 280 6.59 7.52 6.38
N SER A 281 7.43 6.52 6.48
CA SER A 281 8.00 5.85 5.32
C SER A 281 7.95 4.33 5.43
N THR A 282 7.99 3.64 4.30
CA THR A 282 8.04 2.19 4.26
C THR A 282 9.34 1.70 3.63
N LEU A 283 9.77 0.50 4.01
CA LEU A 283 10.84 -0.23 3.33
C LEU A 283 10.26 -1.24 2.33
N SER A 284 10.83 -1.27 1.13
CA SER A 284 10.44 -2.21 0.09
C SER A 284 11.58 -3.14 -0.29
N GLN A 285 11.32 -4.44 -0.20
CA GLN A 285 12.24 -5.46 -0.70
C GLN A 285 12.29 -5.51 -2.23
N THR A 286 11.20 -5.12 -2.90
CA THR A 286 11.07 -5.19 -4.36
C THR A 286 12.02 -4.24 -5.09
N GLY A 287 12.45 -3.19 -4.41
CA GLY A 287 13.34 -2.17 -4.96
C GLY A 287 14.82 -2.51 -4.90
N SER A 288 15.21 -3.47 -4.08
CA SER A 288 16.61 -3.81 -3.88
C SER A 288 17.09 -4.80 -4.94
N LEU A 289 17.79 -4.30 -5.98
CA LEU A 289 18.31 -5.12 -7.08
C LEU A 289 19.38 -6.13 -6.65
N PHE A 290 20.00 -5.94 -5.49
CA PHE A 290 21.25 -6.63 -5.12
C PHE A 290 21.26 -7.24 -3.72
N LYS A 291 20.13 -7.22 -3.00
CA LYS A 291 20.07 -7.76 -1.65
C LYS A 291 19.33 -9.11 -1.59
N PRO A 292 19.62 -9.94 -0.58
CA PRO A 292 18.93 -11.20 -0.42
C PRO A 292 17.41 -11.02 -0.42
N ARG A 293 16.68 -11.90 -1.10
CA ARG A 293 15.22 -11.82 -1.22
C ARG A 293 14.48 -11.86 0.13
N LYS A 294 15.15 -12.36 1.18
CA LYS A 294 14.60 -12.47 2.54
C LYS A 294 14.95 -11.28 3.45
N ALA A 295 15.82 -10.37 3.04
CA ALA A 295 16.18 -9.20 3.84
C ALA A 295 14.97 -8.26 4.02
N TYR A 296 14.65 -7.88 5.24
CA TYR A 296 13.57 -6.94 5.54
C TYR A 296 13.89 -5.97 6.68
N LEU A 297 15.03 -6.16 7.37
CA LEU A 297 15.44 -5.28 8.46
C LEU A 297 15.89 -3.92 7.92
N PRO A 298 15.69 -2.83 8.68
CA PRO A 298 16.08 -1.49 8.27
C PRO A 298 17.56 -1.37 7.85
N GLN A 299 18.48 -1.92 8.62
CA GLN A 299 19.92 -1.90 8.32
C GLN A 299 20.25 -2.61 7.01
N GLU A 300 19.55 -3.72 6.73
CA GLU A 300 19.77 -4.50 5.51
C GLU A 300 19.29 -3.77 4.26
N LEU A 301 18.12 -3.13 4.32
CA LEU A 301 17.50 -2.49 3.15
C LEU A 301 18.00 -1.08 2.89
N LEU A 302 18.26 -0.29 3.93
CA LEU A 302 18.78 1.08 3.81
C LEU A 302 20.28 1.09 3.50
N GLY A 303 21.01 0.09 3.97
CA GLY A 303 22.48 0.13 4.01
C GLY A 303 22.97 1.19 4.99
N LYS A 304 24.27 1.35 5.12
CA LYS A 304 24.89 2.28 6.08
C LYS A 304 24.43 3.72 5.82
N GLU A 305 24.58 4.21 4.59
CA GLU A 305 24.28 5.62 4.25
C GLU A 305 22.80 5.97 4.52
N GLY A 306 21.87 5.12 4.08
CA GLY A 306 20.45 5.36 4.29
C GLY A 306 20.03 5.25 5.76
N PHE A 307 20.64 4.33 6.50
CA PHE A 307 20.39 4.17 7.93
C PHE A 307 20.87 5.41 8.69
N ASP A 308 22.14 5.82 8.50
CA ASP A 308 22.73 6.99 9.15
C ASP A 308 21.96 8.28 8.80
N ALA A 309 21.44 8.39 7.56
CA ALA A 309 20.70 9.56 7.10
C ALA A 309 19.29 9.67 7.74
N LEU A 310 18.67 8.54 8.11
CA LEU A 310 17.35 8.51 8.74
C LEU A 310 17.42 8.42 10.27
N ASP A 311 18.53 8.06 10.85
CA ASP A 311 18.70 8.00 12.31
C ASP A 311 18.63 9.40 12.96
N PRO A 312 17.90 9.58 14.09
CA PRO A 312 17.02 8.62 14.76
C PRO A 312 15.64 8.49 14.09
N PHE A 313 15.13 7.27 14.02
CA PHE A 313 13.77 6.99 13.56
C PHE A 313 13.08 5.97 14.49
N ILE A 314 11.76 5.94 14.49
CA ILE A 314 10.95 4.96 15.22
C ILE A 314 10.60 3.82 14.26
N PRO A 315 11.18 2.62 14.45
CA PRO A 315 10.86 1.46 13.61
C PRO A 315 9.53 0.83 14.04
N ILE A 316 8.64 0.55 13.07
CA ILE A 316 7.35 -0.10 13.30
C ILE A 316 7.28 -1.36 12.44
N LEU A 317 7.21 -2.51 13.10
CA LEU A 317 7.12 -3.80 12.42
C LEU A 317 5.70 -4.05 11.90
N VAL A 318 5.59 -4.31 10.61
CA VAL A 318 4.36 -4.81 9.98
C VAL A 318 4.52 -6.31 9.74
N SER A 319 4.01 -7.11 10.66
CA SER A 319 4.04 -8.58 10.61
C SER A 319 2.95 -9.14 9.68
N ASN A 320 2.94 -10.46 9.51
CA ASN A 320 1.80 -11.19 8.95
C ASN A 320 0.54 -10.97 9.82
N TYR A 321 -0.61 -11.38 9.32
CA TYR A 321 -1.86 -11.28 10.07
C TYR A 321 -1.78 -12.04 11.39
N ASN A 322 -2.31 -11.45 12.44
CA ASN A 322 -2.59 -12.18 13.66
C ASN A 322 -3.87 -13.04 13.47
N PRO A 323 -4.19 -13.96 14.40
CA PRO A 323 -5.37 -14.82 14.25
C PRO A 323 -6.68 -14.05 14.03
N LYS A 324 -6.90 -12.92 14.73
CA LYS A 324 -8.08 -12.08 14.59
C LYS A 324 -8.15 -11.42 13.20
N GLU A 325 -7.03 -10.87 12.72
CA GLU A 325 -6.93 -10.26 11.38
C GLU A 325 -7.13 -11.31 10.28
N PHE A 326 -6.57 -12.52 10.45
CA PHE A 326 -6.73 -13.62 9.50
C PHE A 326 -8.18 -14.05 9.38
N GLU A 327 -8.85 -14.35 10.51
CA GLU A 327 -10.26 -14.75 10.52
C GLU A 327 -11.17 -13.67 9.93
N SER A 328 -10.94 -12.42 10.30
CA SER A 328 -11.69 -11.29 9.75
C SER A 328 -11.50 -11.15 8.23
N CYS A 329 -10.27 -11.36 7.73
CA CYS A 329 -9.98 -11.31 6.29
C CYS A 329 -10.69 -12.44 5.53
N ILE A 330 -10.67 -13.66 6.05
CA ILE A 330 -11.39 -14.80 5.45
C ILE A 330 -12.89 -14.50 5.43
N GLN A 331 -13.46 -14.04 6.56
CA GLN A 331 -14.87 -13.68 6.64
C GLN A 331 -15.24 -12.58 5.62
N TYR A 332 -14.40 -11.56 5.48
CA TYR A 332 -14.57 -10.50 4.49
C TYR A 332 -14.58 -11.03 3.05
N TYR A 333 -13.70 -11.99 2.74
CA TYR A 333 -13.64 -12.60 1.40
C TYR A 333 -14.84 -13.52 1.12
N LEU A 334 -15.34 -14.23 2.13
CA LEU A 334 -16.55 -15.04 2.00
C LEU A 334 -17.79 -14.15 1.78
N GLU A 335 -17.96 -13.09 2.57
CA GLU A 335 -19.08 -12.15 2.46
C GLU A 335 -19.14 -11.44 1.09
N ASN A 336 -18.01 -11.23 0.45
CA ASN A 336 -17.91 -10.58 -0.86
C ASN A 336 -17.79 -11.58 -2.03
N ASN A 337 -17.95 -12.86 -1.80
CA ASN A 337 -17.79 -13.91 -2.82
C ASN A 337 -16.43 -13.84 -3.53
N TRP A 338 -15.39 -13.34 -2.86
CA TRP A 338 -14.02 -13.38 -3.36
C TRP A 338 -13.43 -14.77 -3.21
N LEU A 339 -13.77 -15.45 -2.13
CA LEU A 339 -13.44 -16.83 -1.82
C LEU A 339 -14.73 -17.67 -1.95
N GLN A 340 -14.78 -18.54 -2.97
CA GLN A 340 -16.02 -19.26 -3.36
C GLN A 340 -15.96 -20.76 -3.13
N HIS A 341 -14.78 -21.31 -2.77
CA HIS A 341 -14.63 -22.75 -2.58
C HIS A 341 -15.47 -23.26 -1.41
N GLU A 342 -16.17 -24.39 -1.59
CA GLU A 342 -17.10 -24.96 -0.59
C GLU A 342 -16.45 -25.20 0.78
N LYS A 343 -15.17 -25.60 0.82
CA LYS A 343 -14.43 -25.84 2.06
C LYS A 343 -13.94 -24.54 2.73
N ALA A 344 -14.05 -23.41 2.08
CA ALA A 344 -13.49 -22.16 2.59
C ALA A 344 -14.09 -21.71 3.93
N ALA A 345 -15.36 -22.03 4.16
CA ALA A 345 -16.04 -21.74 5.42
C ALA A 345 -15.74 -22.78 6.52
N THR A 346 -15.12 -23.91 6.20
CA THR A 346 -14.80 -24.97 7.17
C THR A 346 -13.50 -24.67 7.92
N GLU A 347 -13.40 -25.21 9.13
CA GLU A 347 -12.17 -25.05 9.94
C GLU A 347 -10.94 -25.72 9.29
N GLU A 348 -11.14 -26.84 8.55
CA GLU A 348 -10.06 -27.47 7.79
C GLU A 348 -9.59 -26.57 6.65
N GLY A 349 -10.51 -26.00 5.88
CA GLY A 349 -10.16 -25.08 4.77
C GLY A 349 -9.44 -23.84 5.25
N LYS A 350 -9.87 -23.24 6.38
CA LYS A 350 -9.18 -22.12 7.00
C LYS A 350 -7.76 -22.48 7.45
N LYS A 351 -7.57 -23.66 8.06
CA LYS A 351 -6.25 -24.17 8.47
C LYS A 351 -5.36 -24.40 7.25
N GLU A 352 -5.90 -24.92 6.15
CA GLU A 352 -5.17 -25.08 4.90
C GLU A 352 -4.72 -23.73 4.32
N LEU A 353 -5.61 -22.74 4.25
CA LEU A 353 -5.28 -21.38 3.81
C LEU A 353 -4.24 -20.72 4.72
N LEU A 354 -4.35 -20.93 6.04
CA LEU A 354 -3.36 -20.44 7.01
C LEU A 354 -1.98 -21.06 6.74
N PHE A 355 -1.92 -22.37 6.54
CA PHE A 355 -0.68 -23.09 6.23
C PHE A 355 -0.05 -22.61 4.92
N LEU A 356 -0.83 -22.52 3.84
CA LEU A 356 -0.36 -22.11 2.51
C LEU A 356 0.11 -20.65 2.48
N SER A 357 -0.59 -19.77 3.17
CA SER A 357 -0.27 -18.33 3.18
C SER A 357 0.69 -17.91 4.28
N ASN A 358 0.88 -18.76 5.32
CA ASN A 358 1.54 -18.37 6.57
C ASN A 358 0.96 -17.06 7.14
N ALA A 359 -0.34 -16.87 7.03
CA ALA A 359 -1.04 -15.64 7.36
C ALA A 359 -0.48 -14.35 6.69
N ASN A 360 0.31 -14.49 5.62
CA ASN A 360 0.80 -13.33 4.87
C ASN A 360 -0.32 -12.73 4.03
N PRO A 361 -0.66 -11.45 4.23
CA PRO A 361 -1.78 -10.80 3.54
C PRO A 361 -1.78 -10.96 2.02
N SER A 362 -0.62 -10.77 1.39
CA SER A 362 -0.50 -10.85 -0.07
C SER A 362 -0.56 -12.27 -0.60
N LEU A 363 -0.08 -13.27 0.15
CA LEU A 363 -0.21 -14.68 -0.22
C LEU A 363 -1.65 -15.14 -0.03
N LEU A 364 -2.27 -14.79 1.10
CA LEU A 364 -3.67 -15.12 1.36
C LEU A 364 -4.58 -14.56 0.26
N GLU A 365 -4.45 -13.28 -0.08
CA GLU A 365 -5.22 -12.66 -1.15
C GLU A 365 -5.04 -13.39 -2.49
N ARG A 366 -3.82 -13.83 -2.80
CA ARG A 366 -3.56 -14.58 -4.05
C ARG A 366 -4.21 -15.95 -4.04
N HIS A 367 -4.13 -16.68 -2.95
CA HIS A 367 -4.78 -17.99 -2.86
C HIS A 367 -6.29 -17.86 -2.97
N CYS A 368 -6.89 -16.91 -2.25
CA CYS A 368 -8.33 -16.69 -2.28
C CYS A 368 -8.84 -16.19 -3.65
N ALA A 369 -8.04 -15.48 -4.44
CA ALA A 369 -8.43 -14.97 -5.76
C ALA A 369 -8.59 -16.03 -6.84
N TYR A 370 -8.15 -17.25 -6.60
CA TYR A 370 -8.18 -18.38 -7.56
C TYR A 370 -8.99 -19.58 -7.05
N LEU A 371 -9.55 -19.49 -5.86
CA LEU A 371 -10.38 -20.52 -5.23
C LEU A 371 -11.83 -20.00 -5.14
#